data_bdb8623404b22e0231f2c0dc6c5efaac
#
_entry.id   bdb8623404b22e0231f2c0dc6c5efaac
#
_cell.length_a   1.000
_cell.length_b   1.000
_cell.length_c   1.000
_cell.angle_alpha   90.00
_cell.angle_beta   90.00
_cell.angle_gamma   90.00
#
_symmetry.space_group_name_H-M   'P 1'
#
loop_
_entity.id
_entity.type
_entity.pdbx_description
1 polymer ?
#
loop_
_entity_poly.entity_id
_entity_poly.type
_entity_poly.pdbx_seq_one_letter_code
_entity_poly.pdbx_strand_id
1 'polypeptide(L)'
;KYKEYFEDDSIYIELNRNFMYGDSNRINSLISIGSDMKLPLVATNNVHYHIADRYKLQNALTSIRSNTNLDKLTHLLKINSEFYLKSESQMQRLFKSIPKAITNTLAISDRCEFNLSSDLGYELPSPNVPDGFTPFTYLSHLCYEAAQRRYGEVGNSVNNRLREELRLIKKHNLAGFMLLYREIVLIAREISVDMGKLDSEEPIESRSPGRGRGSSVAML
;
A
#
# COMPACT_ATOMS: atom_id res chain seq x y z
N LYS A 1 -18.14 -26.86 -3.44
CA LYS A 1 -17.17 -26.17 -4.30
C LYS A 1 -16.05 -25.47 -3.51
N TYR A 2 -16.34 -24.51 -2.58
CA TYR A 2 -15.26 -23.85 -1.80
C TYR A 2 -14.54 -24.81 -0.86
N LYS A 3 -15.20 -25.75 -0.23
CA LYS A 3 -14.60 -26.83 0.59
C LYS A 3 -13.65 -27.78 -0.15
N GLU A 4 -13.64 -27.74 -1.47
CA GLU A 4 -12.71 -28.52 -2.31
C GLU A 4 -11.35 -27.82 -2.47
N TYR A 5 -11.30 -26.51 -2.19
CA TYR A 5 -10.12 -25.66 -2.39
C TYR A 5 -9.51 -25.13 -1.10
N PHE A 6 -10.28 -25.11 -0.01
CA PHE A 6 -9.87 -24.58 1.29
C PHE A 6 -10.01 -25.66 2.36
N GLU A 7 -9.12 -25.64 3.32
CA GLU A 7 -9.21 -26.48 4.51
C GLU A 7 -10.46 -26.14 5.31
N ASP A 8 -11.04 -27.14 5.97
CA ASP A 8 -12.36 -27.03 6.68
C ASP A 8 -12.35 -25.92 7.75
N ASP A 9 -11.21 -25.63 8.35
CA ASP A 9 -11.03 -24.58 9.37
C ASP A 9 -10.78 -23.19 8.80
N SER A 10 -10.65 -23.05 7.48
CA SER A 10 -10.37 -21.78 6.78
C SER A 10 -11.63 -21.11 6.21
N ILE A 11 -12.78 -21.74 6.33
CA ILE A 11 -14.04 -21.22 5.78
C ILE A 11 -15.00 -20.87 6.92
N TYR A 12 -15.48 -19.64 6.88
CA TYR A 12 -16.46 -19.11 7.84
C TYR A 12 -17.68 -18.55 7.13
N ILE A 13 -18.84 -18.64 7.77
CA ILE A 13 -20.03 -17.91 7.34
C ILE A 13 -20.04 -16.54 8.03
N GLU A 14 -19.91 -15.48 7.24
CA GLU A 14 -19.89 -14.11 7.73
C GLU A 14 -21.32 -13.62 8.04
N LEU A 15 -21.50 -13.09 9.24
CA LEU A 15 -22.73 -12.45 9.69
C LEU A 15 -22.49 -10.96 9.90
N ASN A 16 -23.26 -10.10 9.22
CA ASN A 16 -23.30 -8.68 9.52
C ASN A 16 -24.73 -8.17 9.74
N ARG A 17 -24.84 -7.24 10.68
CA ARG A 17 -26.10 -6.61 11.05
C ARG A 17 -25.95 -5.09 11.00
N ASN A 18 -26.45 -4.53 9.92
CA ASN A 18 -26.37 -3.08 9.64
C ASN A 18 -27.75 -2.42 9.65
N PHE A 19 -28.76 -3.09 10.23
CA PHE A 19 -30.16 -2.63 10.30
C PHE A 19 -30.75 -2.31 8.93
N MET A 20 -30.40 -3.13 7.95
CA MET A 20 -30.97 -3.08 6.62
C MET A 20 -32.27 -3.89 6.56
N TYR A 21 -33.16 -3.52 5.65
CA TYR A 21 -34.36 -4.34 5.40
C TYR A 21 -33.96 -5.78 5.05
N GLY A 22 -34.58 -6.74 5.72
CA GLY A 22 -34.31 -8.17 5.51
C GLY A 22 -33.06 -8.73 6.24
N ASP A 23 -32.30 -7.93 6.99
CA ASP A 23 -31.12 -8.39 7.73
C ASP A 23 -31.40 -9.61 8.63
N SER A 24 -32.51 -9.59 9.36
CA SER A 24 -32.85 -10.70 10.26
C SER A 24 -33.11 -12.02 9.50
N ASN A 25 -33.83 -11.96 8.38
CA ASN A 25 -34.08 -13.13 7.54
C ASN A 25 -32.78 -13.65 6.93
N ARG A 26 -31.95 -12.76 6.42
CA ARG A 26 -30.64 -13.11 5.87
C ARG A 26 -29.74 -13.78 6.91
N ILE A 27 -29.66 -13.22 8.12
CA ILE A 27 -28.87 -13.79 9.22
C ILE A 27 -29.37 -15.17 9.59
N ASN A 28 -30.68 -15.35 9.74
CA ASN A 28 -31.29 -16.67 10.08
C ASN A 28 -30.98 -17.70 8.98
N SER A 29 -31.08 -17.34 7.71
CA SER A 29 -30.74 -18.22 6.59
C SER A 29 -29.24 -18.61 6.60
N LEU A 30 -28.35 -17.64 6.88
CA LEU A 30 -26.92 -17.91 6.97
C LEU A 30 -26.57 -18.80 8.17
N ILE A 31 -27.25 -18.66 9.30
CA ILE A 31 -27.10 -19.55 10.46
C ILE A 31 -27.50 -20.98 10.08
N SER A 32 -28.65 -21.15 9.40
CA SER A 32 -29.09 -22.46 8.93
C SER A 32 -28.07 -23.10 8.00
N ILE A 33 -27.59 -22.36 7.00
CA ILE A 33 -26.55 -22.82 6.07
C ILE A 33 -25.28 -23.22 6.84
N GLY A 34 -24.84 -22.40 7.79
CA GLY A 34 -23.68 -22.70 8.63
C GLY A 34 -23.84 -24.01 9.40
N SER A 35 -25.02 -24.24 9.95
CA SER A 35 -25.35 -25.48 10.65
C SER A 35 -25.37 -26.70 9.72
N ASP A 36 -26.06 -26.60 8.58
CA ASP A 36 -26.18 -27.68 7.59
C ASP A 36 -24.83 -28.08 6.99
N MET A 37 -23.98 -27.08 6.73
CA MET A 37 -22.64 -27.27 6.15
C MET A 37 -21.56 -27.52 7.21
N LYS A 38 -21.89 -27.47 8.49
CA LYS A 38 -20.93 -27.52 9.63
C LYS A 38 -19.82 -26.50 9.52
N LEU A 39 -20.16 -25.27 9.09
CA LEU A 39 -19.22 -24.15 8.99
C LEU A 39 -19.35 -23.21 10.19
N PRO A 40 -18.25 -22.73 10.76
CA PRO A 40 -18.27 -21.75 11.84
C PRO A 40 -18.82 -20.40 11.35
N LEU A 41 -19.49 -19.69 12.26
CA LEU A 41 -20.01 -18.35 12.01
C LEU A 41 -19.01 -17.30 12.52
N VAL A 42 -18.86 -16.18 11.83
CA VAL A 42 -18.08 -15.03 12.28
C VAL A 42 -18.89 -13.74 12.17
N ALA A 43 -18.84 -12.92 13.20
CA ALA A 43 -19.53 -11.64 13.21
C ALA A 43 -18.63 -10.52 12.71
N THR A 44 -19.09 -9.78 11.71
CA THR A 44 -18.41 -8.58 11.21
C THR A 44 -19.38 -7.42 11.07
N ASN A 45 -18.91 -6.26 10.61
CA ASN A 45 -19.75 -5.09 10.45
C ASN A 45 -19.65 -4.44 9.06
N ASN A 46 -18.95 -5.03 8.10
CA ASN A 46 -18.74 -4.43 6.78
C ASN A 46 -18.35 -2.93 6.87
N VAL A 47 -17.27 -2.64 7.60
CA VAL A 47 -16.88 -1.29 7.98
C VAL A 47 -16.41 -0.47 6.77
N HIS A 48 -16.99 0.72 6.59
CA HIS A 48 -16.62 1.68 5.56
C HIS A 48 -16.04 2.99 6.13
N TYR A 49 -16.28 3.27 7.40
CA TYR A 49 -15.79 4.47 8.10
C TYR A 49 -15.63 4.20 9.61
N HIS A 50 -14.81 5.00 10.28
CA HIS A 50 -14.43 4.76 11.67
C HIS A 50 -15.49 5.19 12.70
N ILE A 51 -16.32 6.20 12.40
CA ILE A 51 -17.44 6.65 13.24
C ILE A 51 -18.69 6.89 12.40
N ALA A 52 -19.87 6.81 13.01
CA ALA A 52 -21.15 6.98 12.34
C ALA A 52 -21.29 8.31 11.59
N ASP A 53 -20.74 9.42 12.13
CA ASP A 53 -20.83 10.76 11.52
C ASP A 53 -20.14 10.85 10.14
N ARG A 54 -19.22 9.93 9.82
CA ARG A 54 -18.53 9.89 8.52
C ARG A 54 -19.34 9.25 7.39
N TYR A 55 -20.54 8.81 7.66
CA TYR A 55 -21.48 8.31 6.69
C TYR A 55 -21.67 9.24 5.47
N LYS A 56 -21.87 10.54 5.72
CA LYS A 56 -22.03 11.55 4.66
C LYS A 56 -20.78 11.70 3.80
N LEU A 57 -19.60 11.67 4.43
CA LEU A 57 -18.32 11.71 3.71
C LEU A 57 -18.15 10.47 2.83
N GLN A 58 -18.48 9.28 3.33
CA GLN A 58 -18.44 8.05 2.55
C GLN A 58 -19.33 8.13 1.30
N ASN A 59 -20.53 8.69 1.42
CA ASN A 59 -21.42 8.89 0.29
C ASN A 59 -20.85 9.89 -0.73
N ALA A 60 -20.22 10.98 -0.26
CA ALA A 60 -19.53 11.93 -1.12
C ALA A 60 -18.35 11.27 -1.87
N LEU A 61 -17.53 10.46 -1.19
CA LEU A 61 -16.43 9.72 -1.82
C LEU A 61 -16.94 8.69 -2.86
N THR A 62 -18.09 8.06 -2.59
CA THR A 62 -18.73 7.15 -3.54
C THR A 62 -19.17 7.91 -4.82
N SER A 63 -19.70 9.13 -4.66
CA SER A 63 -20.07 10.01 -5.75
C SER A 63 -18.86 10.40 -6.60
N ILE A 64 -17.76 10.80 -5.97
CA ILE A 64 -16.51 11.14 -6.66
C ILE A 64 -15.98 9.93 -7.45
N ARG A 65 -15.92 8.75 -6.82
CA ARG A 65 -15.45 7.52 -7.46
C ARG A 65 -16.28 7.14 -8.68
N SER A 66 -17.59 7.40 -8.62
CA SER A 66 -18.53 7.09 -9.71
C SER A 66 -18.66 8.23 -10.74
N ASN A 67 -17.90 9.32 -10.56
CA ASN A 67 -17.91 10.51 -11.40
C ASN A 67 -19.32 11.05 -11.68
N THR A 68 -20.17 11.12 -10.64
CA THR A 68 -21.55 11.61 -10.75
C THR A 68 -22.03 12.21 -9.42
N ASN A 69 -23.23 12.79 -9.40
CA ASN A 69 -23.79 13.40 -8.19
C ASN A 69 -24.57 12.38 -7.33
N LEU A 70 -24.81 12.75 -6.07
CA LEU A 70 -25.47 11.89 -5.06
C LEU A 70 -26.87 11.45 -5.49
N ASP A 71 -27.63 12.31 -6.14
CA ASP A 71 -29.03 12.04 -6.51
C ASP A 71 -29.16 10.88 -7.50
N LYS A 72 -28.13 10.66 -8.33
CA LYS A 72 -28.09 9.59 -9.31
C LYS A 72 -27.55 8.26 -8.79
N LEU A 73 -27.06 8.23 -7.54
CA LEU A 73 -26.36 7.07 -6.96
C LEU A 73 -27.09 6.37 -5.82
N THR A 74 -28.39 6.58 -5.69
CA THR A 74 -29.20 6.05 -4.58
C THR A 74 -28.97 4.56 -4.31
N HIS A 75 -28.70 3.76 -5.35
CA HIS A 75 -28.45 2.32 -5.27
C HIS A 75 -27.03 1.94 -4.77
N LEU A 76 -26.06 2.86 -4.81
CA LEU A 76 -24.69 2.65 -4.34
C LEU A 76 -24.42 3.28 -2.98
N LEU A 77 -25.25 4.23 -2.58
CA LEU A 77 -25.08 4.92 -1.30
C LEU A 77 -25.45 4.00 -0.14
N LYS A 78 -24.78 4.22 0.98
CA LYS A 78 -25.22 3.58 2.23
C LYS A 78 -26.53 4.24 2.69
N ILE A 79 -27.50 3.44 3.05
CA ILE A 79 -28.83 3.91 3.44
C ILE A 79 -28.84 4.47 4.86
N ASN A 80 -27.93 3.96 5.71
CA ASN A 80 -27.81 4.36 7.11
C ASN A 80 -26.35 4.48 7.53
N SER A 81 -26.11 4.96 8.73
CA SER A 81 -24.77 5.20 9.29
C SER A 81 -24.15 4.00 10.01
N GLU A 82 -24.70 2.80 9.86
CA GLU A 82 -24.34 1.62 10.68
C GLU A 82 -23.04 0.91 10.24
N PHE A 83 -22.43 1.32 9.15
CA PHE A 83 -21.21 0.73 8.59
C PHE A 83 -19.94 1.32 9.19
N TYR A 84 -19.96 1.69 10.47
CA TYR A 84 -18.81 2.23 11.18
C TYR A 84 -18.13 1.17 12.05
N LEU A 85 -16.89 1.46 12.47
CA LEU A 85 -16.11 0.59 13.34
C LEU A 85 -16.74 0.58 14.76
N LYS A 86 -17.44 -0.48 15.08
CA LYS A 86 -18.11 -0.67 16.36
C LYS A 86 -17.14 -1.16 17.42
N SER A 87 -17.36 -0.73 18.66
CA SER A 87 -16.63 -1.27 19.81
C SER A 87 -17.03 -2.73 20.09
N GLU A 88 -16.18 -3.44 20.83
CA GLU A 88 -16.47 -4.80 21.27
C GLU A 88 -17.85 -4.91 21.94
N SER A 89 -18.14 -4.01 22.89
CA SER A 89 -19.43 -4.01 23.60
C SER A 89 -20.63 -3.77 22.67
N GLN A 90 -20.46 -2.99 21.60
CA GLN A 90 -21.51 -2.80 20.59
C GLN A 90 -21.71 -4.07 19.77
N MET A 91 -20.65 -4.71 19.34
CA MET A 91 -20.68 -5.96 18.59
C MET A 91 -21.30 -7.10 19.44
N GLN A 92 -20.91 -7.23 20.70
CA GLN A 92 -21.50 -8.19 21.62
C GLN A 92 -23.01 -8.00 21.79
N ARG A 93 -23.48 -6.75 21.88
CA ARG A 93 -24.93 -6.46 21.93
C ARG A 93 -25.64 -6.85 20.63
N LEU A 94 -25.06 -6.55 19.48
CA LEU A 94 -25.64 -6.87 18.17
C LEU A 94 -25.81 -8.38 17.96
N PHE A 95 -24.84 -9.15 18.40
CA PHE A 95 -24.80 -10.61 18.23
C PHE A 95 -25.01 -11.38 19.52
N LYS A 96 -25.75 -10.78 20.49
CA LYS A 96 -26.04 -11.39 21.80
C LYS A 96 -26.59 -12.81 21.71
N SER A 97 -27.41 -13.11 20.70
CA SER A 97 -27.97 -14.44 20.45
C SER A 97 -27.01 -15.45 19.84
N ILE A 98 -25.83 -15.00 19.38
CA ILE A 98 -24.85 -15.82 18.67
C ILE A 98 -23.41 -15.47 19.17
N PRO A 99 -23.14 -15.63 20.47
CA PRO A 99 -21.87 -15.18 21.07
C PRO A 99 -20.66 -15.87 20.45
N LYS A 100 -20.81 -17.11 19.97
CA LYS A 100 -19.73 -17.85 19.31
C LYS A 100 -19.24 -17.16 18.03
N ALA A 101 -20.11 -16.44 17.31
CA ALA A 101 -19.68 -15.67 16.13
C ALA A 101 -18.74 -14.52 16.50
N ILE A 102 -18.83 -13.97 17.71
CA ILE A 102 -17.88 -12.97 18.23
C ILE A 102 -16.58 -13.64 18.66
N THR A 103 -16.62 -14.75 19.41
CA THR A 103 -15.38 -15.42 19.86
C THR A 103 -14.58 -15.99 18.69
N ASN A 104 -15.21 -16.35 17.58
CA ASN A 104 -14.53 -16.80 16.37
C ASN A 104 -13.70 -15.70 15.70
N THR A 105 -13.97 -14.41 15.97
CA THR A 105 -13.11 -13.31 15.50
C THR A 105 -11.73 -13.36 16.16
N LEU A 106 -11.66 -13.73 17.43
CA LEU A 106 -10.40 -13.93 18.15
C LEU A 106 -9.64 -15.13 17.59
N ALA A 107 -10.33 -16.25 17.35
CA ALA A 107 -9.70 -17.42 16.76
C ALA A 107 -9.10 -17.14 15.37
N ILE A 108 -9.74 -16.29 14.57
CA ILE A 108 -9.20 -15.84 13.28
C ILE A 108 -7.99 -14.91 13.51
N SER A 109 -8.10 -13.97 14.44
CA SER A 109 -7.01 -13.04 14.77
C SER A 109 -5.74 -13.78 15.24
N ASP A 110 -5.90 -14.78 16.09
CA ASP A 110 -4.79 -15.59 16.62
C ASP A 110 -4.07 -16.41 15.53
N ARG A 111 -4.74 -16.69 14.41
CA ARG A 111 -4.14 -17.34 13.23
C ARG A 111 -3.45 -16.36 12.28
N CYS A 112 -3.66 -15.06 12.45
CA CYS A 112 -3.03 -14.03 11.62
C CYS A 112 -1.69 -13.62 12.25
N GLU A 113 -0.63 -14.34 11.93
CA GLU A 113 0.72 -14.12 12.49
C GLU A 113 1.54 -13.09 11.71
N PHE A 114 1.06 -12.63 10.56
CA PHE A 114 1.78 -11.69 9.71
C PHE A 114 2.03 -10.35 10.41
N ASN A 115 3.29 -9.98 10.51
CA ASN A 115 3.73 -8.70 11.05
C ASN A 115 4.18 -7.76 9.94
N LEU A 116 3.44 -6.66 9.75
CA LEU A 116 3.70 -5.67 8.70
C LEU A 116 5.11 -5.05 8.78
N SER A 117 5.72 -5.00 9.95
CA SER A 117 7.05 -4.42 10.14
C SER A 117 8.20 -5.38 9.85
N SER A 118 8.01 -6.69 10.07
CA SER A 118 9.06 -7.70 9.94
C SER A 118 8.89 -8.60 8.73
N ASP A 119 7.66 -8.88 8.29
CA ASP A 119 7.36 -9.99 7.39
C ASP A 119 7.09 -9.54 5.95
N LEU A 120 7.23 -8.25 5.65
CA LEU A 120 7.04 -7.72 4.29
C LEU A 120 8.01 -8.33 3.26
N GLY A 121 9.11 -8.92 3.72
CA GLY A 121 10.10 -9.54 2.83
C GLY A 121 10.63 -8.57 1.77
N TYR A 122 10.79 -7.31 2.11
CA TYR A 122 11.18 -6.27 1.17
C TYR A 122 12.62 -6.51 0.72
N GLU A 123 12.79 -7.09 -0.46
CA GLU A 123 14.09 -7.16 -1.11
C GLU A 123 14.30 -5.90 -1.93
N LEU A 124 15.27 -5.08 -1.48
CA LEU A 124 15.67 -3.90 -2.23
C LEU A 124 16.47 -4.34 -3.47
N PRO A 125 16.36 -3.61 -4.60
CA PRO A 125 17.11 -3.93 -5.80
C PRO A 125 18.61 -4.02 -5.53
N SER A 126 19.22 -5.10 -6.00
CA SER A 126 20.68 -5.29 -5.96
C SER A 126 21.23 -5.35 -7.39
N PRO A 127 21.47 -4.18 -8.03
CA PRO A 127 21.99 -4.14 -9.38
C PRO A 127 23.44 -4.65 -9.42
N ASN A 128 23.85 -5.14 -10.59
CA ASN A 128 25.24 -5.49 -10.82
C ASN A 128 26.13 -4.25 -10.70
N VAL A 129 27.22 -4.38 -9.97
CA VAL A 129 28.24 -3.33 -9.83
C VAL A 129 29.59 -3.88 -10.28
N PRO A 130 30.55 -3.03 -10.71
CA PRO A 130 31.88 -3.46 -11.10
C PRO A 130 32.60 -4.21 -9.97
N ASP A 131 33.52 -5.09 -10.36
CA ASP A 131 34.35 -5.84 -9.40
C ASP A 131 35.07 -4.90 -8.43
N GLY A 132 35.10 -5.30 -7.17
CA GLY A 132 35.69 -4.48 -6.09
C GLY A 132 34.79 -3.44 -5.46
N PHE A 133 33.59 -3.22 -6.00
CA PHE A 133 32.60 -2.31 -5.44
C PHE A 133 31.45 -3.03 -4.76
N THR A 134 30.94 -2.41 -3.72
CA THR A 134 29.55 -2.67 -3.24
C THR A 134 28.61 -1.66 -3.89
N PRO A 135 27.28 -1.90 -3.90
CA PRO A 135 26.33 -0.90 -4.43
C PRO A 135 26.52 0.49 -3.83
N PHE A 136 26.81 0.57 -2.52
CA PHE A 136 27.02 1.85 -1.84
C PHE A 136 28.33 2.53 -2.26
N THR A 137 29.44 1.80 -2.34
CA THR A 137 30.73 2.40 -2.72
C THR A 137 30.74 2.81 -4.17
N TYR A 138 30.08 2.04 -5.04
CA TYR A 138 29.92 2.41 -6.44
C TYR A 138 29.05 3.66 -6.63
N LEU A 139 27.90 3.71 -5.95
CA LEU A 139 27.06 4.93 -5.98
C LEU A 139 27.84 6.15 -5.47
N SER A 140 28.58 6.01 -4.36
CA SER A 140 29.37 7.10 -3.81
C SER A 140 30.42 7.60 -4.80
N HIS A 141 31.14 6.68 -5.45
CA HIS A 141 32.10 7.01 -6.49
C HIS A 141 31.46 7.82 -7.63
N LEU A 142 30.35 7.34 -8.18
CA LEU A 142 29.60 8.03 -9.24
C LEU A 142 29.11 9.42 -8.82
N CYS A 143 28.63 9.56 -7.58
CA CYS A 143 28.17 10.85 -7.07
C CYS A 143 29.31 11.88 -6.94
N TYR A 144 30.47 11.47 -6.45
CA TYR A 144 31.63 12.39 -6.37
C TYR A 144 32.18 12.77 -7.73
N GLU A 145 32.25 11.83 -8.69
CA GLU A 145 32.59 12.13 -10.05
C GLU A 145 31.60 13.11 -10.70
N ALA A 146 30.32 12.86 -10.57
CA ALA A 146 29.28 13.74 -11.11
C ALA A 146 29.33 15.14 -10.48
N ALA A 147 29.56 15.23 -9.16
CA ALA A 147 29.71 16.49 -8.47
C ALA A 147 30.94 17.30 -9.02
N GLN A 148 32.03 16.61 -9.30
CA GLN A 148 33.20 17.21 -9.89
C GLN A 148 32.95 17.74 -11.32
N ARG A 149 32.26 16.93 -12.16
CA ARG A 149 31.89 17.38 -13.53
C ARG A 149 30.90 18.55 -13.49
N ARG A 150 29.96 18.57 -12.56
CA ARG A 150 28.91 19.59 -12.50
C ARG A 150 29.36 20.91 -11.88
N TYR A 151 30.16 20.86 -10.83
CA TYR A 151 30.54 22.03 -10.01
C TYR A 151 32.00 22.46 -10.16
N GLY A 152 32.83 21.68 -10.87
CA GLY A 152 34.30 21.91 -10.93
C GLY A 152 34.92 21.62 -9.56
N GLU A 153 35.39 22.66 -8.88
CA GLU A 153 35.83 22.52 -7.48
C GLU A 153 34.62 22.32 -6.55
N VAL A 154 34.58 21.16 -5.91
CA VAL A 154 33.49 20.82 -4.98
C VAL A 154 33.71 21.56 -3.66
N GLY A 155 33.01 22.68 -3.49
CA GLY A 155 33.09 23.48 -2.28
C GLY A 155 32.54 22.74 -1.06
N ASN A 156 32.89 23.21 0.16
CA ASN A 156 32.51 22.59 1.42
C ASN A 156 30.99 22.39 1.58
N SER A 157 30.18 23.32 1.06
CA SER A 157 28.71 23.23 1.14
C SER A 157 28.18 22.02 0.38
N VAL A 158 28.59 21.84 -0.88
CA VAL A 158 28.19 20.70 -1.73
C VAL A 158 28.70 19.39 -1.14
N ASN A 159 29.95 19.36 -0.68
CA ASN A 159 30.55 18.16 -0.09
C ASN A 159 29.81 17.73 1.20
N ASN A 160 29.48 18.68 2.07
CA ASN A 160 28.73 18.39 3.28
C ASN A 160 27.33 17.86 2.96
N ARG A 161 26.64 18.46 2.00
CA ARG A 161 25.30 18.00 1.57
C ARG A 161 25.37 16.59 0.99
N LEU A 162 26.29 16.34 0.06
CA LEU A 162 26.46 15.03 -0.55
C LEU A 162 26.80 13.95 0.50
N ARG A 163 27.67 14.26 1.44
CA ARG A 163 28.02 13.35 2.54
C ARG A 163 26.81 13.00 3.41
N GLU A 164 25.96 13.98 3.72
CA GLU A 164 24.74 13.72 4.51
C GLU A 164 23.73 12.87 3.74
N GLU A 165 23.52 13.13 2.46
CA GLU A 165 22.61 12.32 1.62
C GLU A 165 23.11 10.88 1.48
N LEU A 166 24.40 10.69 1.22
CA LEU A 166 25.01 9.35 1.16
C LEU A 166 24.91 8.62 2.50
N ARG A 167 25.05 9.33 3.63
CA ARG A 167 24.84 8.76 4.97
C ARG A 167 23.41 8.21 5.14
N LEU A 168 22.41 8.96 4.69
CA LEU A 168 21.00 8.53 4.74
C LEU A 168 20.75 7.33 3.83
N ILE A 169 21.27 7.37 2.59
CA ILE A 169 21.16 6.26 1.63
C ILE A 169 21.77 4.99 2.21
N LYS A 170 22.95 5.10 2.83
CA LYS A 170 23.60 3.96 3.51
C LYS A 170 22.77 3.43 4.65
N LYS A 171 22.27 4.33 5.52
CA LYS A 171 21.45 3.97 6.70
C LYS A 171 20.22 3.14 6.31
N HIS A 172 19.59 3.49 5.21
CA HIS A 172 18.35 2.85 4.74
C HIS A 172 18.57 1.81 3.64
N ASN A 173 19.83 1.44 3.35
CA ASN A 173 20.21 0.48 2.31
C ASN A 173 19.61 0.80 0.92
N LEU A 174 19.54 2.07 0.54
CA LEU A 174 18.88 2.52 -0.69
C LEU A 174 19.83 2.63 -1.90
N ALA A 175 21.11 2.26 -1.76
CA ALA A 175 22.10 2.42 -2.83
C ALA A 175 21.72 1.66 -4.10
N GLY A 176 21.24 0.42 -3.98
CA GLY A 176 20.78 -0.37 -5.12
C GLY A 176 19.61 0.27 -5.85
N PHE A 177 18.66 0.84 -5.10
CA PHE A 177 17.53 1.57 -5.67
C PHE A 177 17.99 2.80 -6.48
N MET A 178 18.94 3.58 -5.94
CA MET A 178 19.49 4.75 -6.64
C MET A 178 20.26 4.38 -7.91
N LEU A 179 21.01 3.29 -7.88
CA LEU A 179 21.71 2.78 -9.05
C LEU A 179 20.72 2.29 -10.13
N LEU A 180 19.68 1.56 -9.76
CA LEU A 180 18.62 1.16 -10.69
C LEU A 180 17.92 2.37 -11.31
N TYR A 181 17.63 3.39 -10.50
CA TYR A 181 17.04 4.63 -11.00
C TYR A 181 17.95 5.33 -12.03
N ARG A 182 19.26 5.39 -11.75
CA ARG A 182 20.26 5.89 -12.70
C ARG A 182 20.27 5.11 -14.02
N GLU A 183 20.22 3.79 -13.95
CA GLU A 183 20.18 2.92 -15.13
C GLU A 183 18.96 3.20 -16.00
N ILE A 184 17.77 3.34 -15.39
CA ILE A 184 16.55 3.74 -16.10
C ILE A 184 16.73 5.08 -16.83
N VAL A 185 17.37 6.05 -16.20
CA VAL A 185 17.64 7.37 -16.81
C VAL A 185 18.62 7.25 -17.98
N LEU A 186 19.65 6.39 -17.86
CA LEU A 186 20.60 6.13 -18.94
C LEU A 186 19.93 5.48 -20.15
N ILE A 187 19.13 4.44 -19.94
CA ILE A 187 18.34 3.78 -20.99
C ILE A 187 17.40 4.76 -21.68
N ALA A 188 16.69 5.57 -20.90
CA ALA A 188 15.79 6.59 -21.46
C ALA A 188 16.56 7.63 -22.31
N ARG A 189 17.81 7.95 -21.93
CA ARG A 189 18.68 8.81 -22.70
C ARG A 189 19.12 8.15 -24.01
N GLU A 190 19.60 6.93 -23.99
CA GLU A 190 19.97 6.16 -25.18
C GLU A 190 18.83 6.16 -26.22
N ILE A 191 17.63 5.77 -25.78
CA ILE A 191 16.43 5.78 -26.63
C ILE A 191 16.17 7.19 -27.21
N SER A 192 16.36 8.24 -26.41
CA SER A 192 16.14 9.62 -26.87
C SER A 192 17.18 10.09 -27.90
N VAL A 193 18.41 9.64 -27.78
CA VAL A 193 19.47 9.88 -28.76
C VAL A 193 19.16 9.12 -30.06
N ASP A 194 18.81 7.84 -29.97
CA ASP A 194 18.45 7.02 -31.14
C ASP A 194 17.26 7.59 -31.91
N MET A 195 16.33 8.22 -31.17
CA MET A 195 15.16 8.89 -31.75
C MET A 195 15.49 10.30 -32.33
N GLY A 196 16.75 10.76 -32.25
CA GLY A 196 17.14 12.10 -32.65
C GLY A 196 16.56 13.24 -31.84
N LYS A 197 16.11 12.96 -30.62
CA LYS A 197 15.50 13.94 -29.69
C LYS A 197 16.53 14.56 -28.74
N LEU A 198 17.72 14.01 -28.69
CA LEU A 198 18.79 14.38 -27.79
C LEU A 198 20.13 14.29 -28.51
N ASP A 199 21.05 15.23 -28.21
CA ASP A 199 22.42 15.15 -28.67
C ASP A 199 23.19 14.12 -27.83
N SER A 200 23.96 13.24 -28.47
CA SER A 200 24.83 12.27 -27.84
C SER A 200 25.91 12.89 -26.96
N GLU A 201 26.37 14.08 -27.31
CA GLU A 201 27.44 14.80 -26.60
C GLU A 201 26.95 15.56 -25.36
N GLU A 202 25.61 15.71 -25.17
CA GLU A 202 25.07 16.41 -24.02
C GLU A 202 25.26 15.59 -22.72
N PRO A 203 25.93 16.14 -21.67
CA PRO A 203 26.14 15.42 -20.42
C PRO A 203 24.82 15.07 -19.73
N ILE A 204 24.76 13.90 -19.11
CA ILE A 204 23.56 13.46 -18.37
C ILE A 204 23.20 14.42 -17.22
N GLU A 205 24.21 15.06 -16.64
CA GLU A 205 24.09 16.00 -15.52
C GLU A 205 23.49 17.36 -15.93
N SER A 206 23.43 17.67 -17.22
CA SER A 206 22.89 18.95 -17.72
C SER A 206 21.36 19.00 -17.63
N ARG A 207 20.70 17.86 -17.56
CA ARG A 207 19.24 17.76 -17.51
C ARG A 207 18.75 17.37 -16.13
N SER A 208 17.86 18.19 -15.61
CA SER A 208 17.10 17.83 -14.42
C SER A 208 16.17 16.65 -14.71
N PRO A 209 16.05 15.66 -13.81
CA PRO A 209 15.02 14.66 -13.91
C PRO A 209 13.64 15.34 -13.93
N GLY A 210 12.78 14.95 -14.86
CA GLY A 210 11.48 15.59 -15.10
C GLY A 210 10.59 15.66 -13.85
N ARG A 211 9.50 16.41 -13.93
CA ARG A 211 8.53 16.59 -12.83
C ARG A 211 7.90 15.27 -12.35
N GLY A 212 7.45 15.23 -11.09
CA GLY A 212 6.64 14.13 -10.55
C GLY A 212 7.43 12.92 -10.06
N ARG A 213 8.75 13.06 -9.83
CA ARG A 213 9.61 11.94 -9.40
C ARG A 213 9.82 11.85 -7.89
N GLY A 214 8.96 12.50 -7.14
CA GLY A 214 8.96 12.44 -5.67
C GLY A 214 10.19 13.09 -5.05
N SER A 215 10.52 12.65 -3.85
CA SER A 215 11.61 13.18 -3.04
C SER A 215 13.01 12.94 -3.63
N SER A 216 13.17 12.00 -4.55
CA SER A 216 14.47 11.78 -5.24
C SER A 216 14.94 12.97 -6.06
N VAL A 217 14.04 13.86 -6.48
CA VAL A 217 14.35 15.10 -7.21
C VAL A 217 15.00 16.17 -6.32
N ALA A 218 14.82 16.08 -5.01
CA ALA A 218 15.38 17.01 -4.04
C ALA A 218 16.82 16.65 -3.60
N MET A 219 17.34 15.51 -4.03
CA MET A 219 18.72 15.10 -3.78
C MET A 219 19.69 15.75 -4.79
N LEU A 220 20.92 15.95 -4.38
CA LEU A 220 22.00 16.53 -5.19
C LEU A 220 22.31 15.70 -6.44
#